data_ff09628f90d7a2e968ca306cc8b7ff90
#
_entry.id   ff09628f90d7a2e968ca306cc8b7ff90
#
_cell.length_a   1.000
_cell.length_b   1.000
_cell.length_c   1.000
_cell.angle_alpha   90.00
_cell.angle_beta   90.00
_cell.angle_gamma   90.00
#
_symmetry.space_group_name_H-M   'P 1'
#
loop_
_entity.id
_entity.type
_entity.pdbx_description
1 polymer ?
#
loop_
_entity_poly.entity_id
_entity_poly.type
_entity_poly.pdbx_seq_one_letter_code
_entity_poly.pdbx_strand_id
1 'polypeptide(L)'
;MQGASVQLGGVAVDDAILERVVIEQRLNDHSYCELRCRSTMDRPIPGEDALGAECTLNTAGEDGSQHVAFSGTVIDVAITHEVYGSYTCLVRAASDSWLRDHSPRVARFDGSLAAVAGATGASSSVPDKPSPSEYVQYGETDWQFLLRVADDHGGWIRTGLGDTEILNSFDSPVPLIYRDHYGLLEFHIEGQLRPAKVAAVQYDSSVATSSVLAGESKTPEFEQPGQKMASAVQSGSSSQALLGFSTRTRSDSNADMQTRAQFDAERAQGGAVTAGGTSRTLGLTAGGSVDLQNLGEANGTWNLLEVTHTWTQQEYSNTFKATPWKAWRHPHPPQRTHAPGVQVARVVSNVDPEQRGRLVVSLFWQGSALLLAPMASLHCGAGFGWTMMPEVGDEVLVAFQDADPERPVILGSLWNAVHTPPRQQFATADESENSNNYVKRLVTKSGIRIHITDTPGKESIALATPRSNYFLMSENVAETGRPAIGMETKGDIILRAAGRVHTRSAFNSNHVDGKEMHAAMVSYADTTGNTDLYQDLPVKLGLTSGESFNGEVGGGQHFTNLPPGQNNVEAPEFYPKRYAPRATPESA
;
A
#
# COMPACT_ATOMS: atom_id res chain seq x y z
N MET A 1 2.28 17.27 -50.61
CA MET A 1 2.61 15.85 -50.32
C MET A 1 1.44 14.97 -50.70
N GLN A 2 1.65 13.79 -51.25
CA GLN A 2 0.52 12.94 -51.69
C GLN A 2 -0.33 12.50 -50.48
N GLY A 3 -1.58 12.98 -50.44
CA GLY A 3 -2.58 12.49 -49.49
C GLY A 3 -2.41 12.90 -48.02
N ALA A 4 -1.50 13.83 -47.70
CA ALA A 4 -1.32 14.31 -46.33
C ALA A 4 -1.43 15.84 -46.26
N SER A 5 -2.11 16.37 -45.26
CA SER A 5 -2.19 17.80 -44.95
C SER A 5 -1.76 18.06 -43.50
N VAL A 6 -0.87 19.04 -43.32
CA VAL A 6 -0.33 19.43 -42.02
C VAL A 6 -0.92 20.77 -41.62
N GLN A 7 -1.33 20.90 -40.36
CA GLN A 7 -1.74 22.15 -39.73
C GLN A 7 -0.94 22.41 -38.46
N LEU A 8 -0.52 23.67 -38.28
CA LEU A 8 0.13 24.13 -37.04
C LEU A 8 -0.70 25.33 -36.51
N GLY A 9 -1.18 25.20 -35.26
CA GLY A 9 -2.05 26.23 -34.66
C GLY A 9 -3.31 26.52 -35.48
N GLY A 10 -3.83 25.52 -36.19
CA GLY A 10 -4.99 25.68 -37.09
C GLY A 10 -4.67 26.28 -38.47
N VAL A 11 -3.40 26.57 -38.75
CA VAL A 11 -2.97 27.14 -40.06
C VAL A 11 -2.30 26.01 -40.87
N ALA A 12 -2.77 25.83 -42.10
CA ALA A 12 -2.21 24.86 -43.03
C ALA A 12 -0.77 25.22 -43.42
N VAL A 13 0.13 24.25 -43.35
CA VAL A 13 1.51 24.40 -43.83
C VAL A 13 1.55 24.14 -45.33
N ASP A 14 2.19 25.05 -46.06
CA ASP A 14 2.30 24.94 -47.52
C ASP A 14 3.12 23.71 -47.93
N ASP A 15 2.55 22.81 -48.72
CA ASP A 15 3.21 21.61 -49.23
C ASP A 15 4.51 21.90 -50.00
N ALA A 16 4.61 23.11 -50.61
CA ALA A 16 5.79 23.50 -51.35
C ALA A 16 7.04 23.72 -50.48
N ILE A 17 6.86 23.97 -49.18
CA ILE A 17 7.98 24.13 -48.23
C ILE A 17 8.26 22.87 -47.41
N LEU A 18 7.38 21.90 -47.38
CA LEU A 18 7.55 20.62 -46.69
C LEU A 18 8.48 19.71 -47.49
N GLU A 19 9.65 19.38 -46.94
CA GLU A 19 10.56 18.43 -47.55
C GLU A 19 10.27 17.00 -47.09
N ARG A 20 10.01 16.83 -45.79
CA ARG A 20 9.78 15.54 -45.18
C ARG A 20 8.87 15.64 -43.97
N VAL A 21 8.00 14.65 -43.79
CA VAL A 21 7.22 14.45 -42.58
C VAL A 21 7.44 13.03 -42.10
N VAL A 22 7.71 12.87 -40.82
CA VAL A 22 7.86 11.56 -40.17
C VAL A 22 6.92 11.51 -38.98
N ILE A 23 6.11 10.45 -38.87
CA ILE A 23 5.33 10.14 -37.68
C ILE A 23 5.86 8.82 -37.11
N GLU A 24 6.18 8.83 -35.83
CA GLU A 24 6.56 7.64 -35.08
C GLU A 24 5.46 7.33 -34.07
N GLN A 25 4.87 6.14 -34.14
CA GLN A 25 3.86 5.62 -33.22
C GLN A 25 4.34 4.31 -32.63
N ARG A 26 4.28 4.19 -31.31
CA ARG A 26 4.61 2.95 -30.58
C ARG A 26 3.61 2.74 -29.46
N LEU A 27 3.27 1.50 -29.19
CA LEU A 27 2.47 1.16 -28.01
C LEU A 27 3.29 1.42 -26.74
N ASN A 28 2.66 1.99 -25.71
CA ASN A 28 3.27 2.36 -24.44
C ASN A 28 4.38 3.41 -24.56
N ASP A 29 4.33 4.25 -25.59
CA ASP A 29 5.25 5.35 -25.81
C ASP A 29 4.50 6.59 -26.30
N HIS A 30 5.15 7.75 -26.25
CA HIS A 30 4.63 8.95 -26.87
C HIS A 30 4.75 8.85 -28.38
N SER A 31 3.75 9.34 -29.09
CA SER A 31 3.85 9.50 -30.55
C SER A 31 4.50 10.83 -30.88
N TYR A 32 5.32 10.84 -31.94
CA TYR A 32 6.03 12.02 -32.40
C TYR A 32 5.73 12.30 -33.86
N CYS A 33 5.70 13.59 -34.21
CA CYS A 33 5.65 14.05 -35.59
C CYS A 33 6.82 15.02 -35.83
N GLU A 34 7.65 14.73 -36.80
CA GLU A 34 8.74 15.58 -37.22
C GLU A 34 8.46 16.15 -38.59
N LEU A 35 8.47 17.49 -38.71
CA LEU A 35 8.30 18.22 -39.95
C LEU A 35 9.62 18.87 -40.33
N ARG A 36 10.10 18.60 -41.52
CA ARG A 36 11.23 19.30 -42.10
C ARG A 36 10.73 20.21 -43.20
N CYS A 37 10.87 21.50 -42.97
CA CYS A 37 10.48 22.56 -43.91
C CYS A 37 11.73 23.22 -44.45
N ARG A 38 11.73 23.57 -45.75
CA ARG A 38 12.77 24.38 -46.39
C ARG A 38 12.12 25.49 -47.19
N SER A 39 12.63 26.69 -47.04
CA SER A 39 12.11 27.84 -47.73
C SER A 39 13.19 28.88 -48.00
N THR A 40 12.85 29.91 -48.75
CA THR A 40 13.58 31.13 -48.97
C THR A 40 12.94 32.28 -48.20
N MET A 41 13.63 33.41 -48.06
CA MET A 41 13.11 34.58 -47.32
C MET A 41 11.74 35.10 -47.81
N ASP A 42 11.36 34.77 -49.02
CA ASP A 42 10.08 35.21 -49.62
C ASP A 42 8.85 34.38 -49.21
N ARG A 43 9.08 33.21 -48.56
CA ARG A 43 8.02 32.35 -48.08
C ARG A 43 8.22 32.02 -46.60
N PRO A 44 7.35 32.54 -45.72
CA PRO A 44 7.49 32.25 -44.31
C PRO A 44 7.27 30.77 -44.06
N ILE A 45 8.12 30.19 -43.21
CA ILE A 45 7.92 28.86 -42.60
C ILE A 45 7.43 29.04 -41.18
N PRO A 46 6.86 27.98 -40.57
CA PRO A 46 6.60 27.98 -39.15
C PRO A 46 7.88 28.38 -38.39
N GLY A 47 7.77 29.40 -37.57
CA GLY A 47 8.87 29.95 -36.81
C GLY A 47 8.80 29.62 -35.34
N GLU A 48 9.44 30.44 -34.53
CA GLU A 48 9.47 30.32 -33.06
C GLU A 48 8.06 30.35 -32.43
N ASP A 49 7.11 31.02 -33.08
CA ASP A 49 5.69 31.10 -32.70
C ASP A 49 4.93 29.79 -32.84
N ALA A 50 5.50 28.80 -33.53
CA ALA A 50 4.94 27.45 -33.58
C ALA A 50 5.14 26.66 -32.30
N LEU A 51 6.07 27.06 -31.41
CA LEU A 51 6.33 26.34 -30.16
C LEU A 51 5.10 26.40 -29.25
N GLY A 52 4.61 25.24 -28.81
CA GLY A 52 3.39 25.11 -28.03
C GLY A 52 2.10 25.10 -28.83
N ALA A 53 2.16 25.31 -30.18
CA ALA A 53 1.00 25.21 -31.03
C ALA A 53 0.55 23.77 -31.24
N GLU A 54 -0.74 23.57 -31.51
CA GLU A 54 -1.28 22.29 -31.94
C GLU A 54 -0.72 21.90 -33.32
N CYS A 55 -0.28 20.65 -33.45
CA CYS A 55 0.14 20.05 -34.71
C CYS A 55 -0.81 18.92 -35.07
N THR A 56 -1.47 19.03 -36.20
CA THR A 56 -2.40 18.01 -36.72
C THR A 56 -1.96 17.58 -38.11
N LEU A 57 -1.86 16.28 -38.33
CA LEU A 57 -1.67 15.72 -39.66
C LEU A 57 -2.87 14.84 -40.02
N ASN A 58 -3.50 15.16 -41.16
CA ASN A 58 -4.59 14.38 -41.71
C ASN A 58 -4.17 13.71 -43.03
N THR A 59 -4.65 12.51 -43.25
CA THR A 59 -4.47 11.78 -44.51
C THR A 59 -5.81 11.56 -45.19
N ALA A 60 -5.81 11.62 -46.53
CA ALA A 60 -6.99 11.29 -47.31
C ALA A 60 -7.06 9.79 -47.56
N GLY A 61 -8.17 9.16 -47.15
CA GLY A 61 -8.49 7.79 -47.55
C GLY A 61 -8.81 7.66 -49.03
N GLU A 62 -8.82 6.44 -49.57
CA GLU A 62 -9.18 6.18 -50.97
C GLU A 62 -10.62 6.58 -51.27
N ASP A 63 -11.50 6.62 -50.32
CA ASP A 63 -12.90 7.06 -50.40
C ASP A 63 -13.07 8.57 -50.26
N GLY A 64 -11.99 9.35 -50.13
CA GLY A 64 -11.99 10.76 -49.91
C GLY A 64 -12.28 11.20 -48.47
N SER A 65 -12.42 10.25 -47.53
CA SER A 65 -12.50 10.55 -46.11
C SER A 65 -11.15 11.07 -45.60
N GLN A 66 -11.20 11.98 -44.62
CA GLN A 66 -9.98 12.41 -43.93
C GLN A 66 -9.84 11.66 -42.58
N HIS A 67 -8.68 11.11 -42.38
CA HIS A 67 -8.32 10.46 -41.13
C HIS A 67 -7.19 11.21 -40.44
N VAL A 68 -7.29 11.39 -39.13
CA VAL A 68 -6.19 11.93 -38.31
C VAL A 68 -5.09 10.89 -38.24
N ALA A 69 -3.93 11.20 -38.79
CA ALA A 69 -2.74 10.35 -38.69
C ALA A 69 -1.89 10.76 -37.47
N PHE A 70 -1.95 12.02 -37.05
CA PHE A 70 -1.29 12.53 -35.85
C PHE A 70 -2.00 13.77 -35.32
N SER A 71 -2.11 13.88 -34.00
CA SER A 71 -2.47 15.10 -33.27
C SER A 71 -1.62 15.22 -32.01
N GLY A 72 -1.10 16.42 -31.76
CA GLY A 72 -0.25 16.70 -30.61
C GLY A 72 0.18 18.15 -30.54
N THR A 73 1.16 18.45 -29.70
CA THR A 73 1.68 19.79 -29.43
C THR A 73 3.12 19.92 -29.91
N VAL A 74 3.48 21.03 -30.54
CA VAL A 74 4.86 21.33 -30.92
C VAL A 74 5.71 21.53 -29.69
N ILE A 75 6.74 20.70 -29.55
CA ILE A 75 7.63 20.68 -28.37
C ILE A 75 9.03 21.23 -28.66
N ASP A 76 9.43 21.25 -29.93
CA ASP A 76 10.76 21.70 -30.34
C ASP A 76 10.69 22.33 -31.72
N VAL A 77 11.43 23.45 -31.90
CA VAL A 77 11.58 24.14 -33.18
C VAL A 77 13.05 24.53 -33.33
N ALA A 78 13.69 24.03 -34.38
CA ALA A 78 15.05 24.38 -34.73
C ALA A 78 15.11 25.05 -36.09
N ILE A 79 15.64 26.27 -36.17
CA ILE A 79 15.78 27.04 -37.40
C ILE A 79 17.27 27.14 -37.75
N THR A 80 17.60 26.74 -38.97
CA THR A 80 18.99 26.83 -39.51
C THR A 80 18.98 27.73 -40.72
N HIS A 81 19.75 28.84 -40.67
CA HIS A 81 19.99 29.72 -41.79
C HIS A 81 21.14 29.18 -42.63
N GLU A 82 20.90 29.02 -43.91
CA GLU A 82 21.86 28.50 -44.87
C GLU A 82 22.48 29.63 -45.72
N VAL A 83 23.60 29.34 -46.39
CA VAL A 83 24.19 30.26 -47.34
C VAL A 83 23.22 30.50 -48.50
N TYR A 84 23.20 31.74 -49.04
CA TYR A 84 22.32 32.20 -50.14
C TYR A 84 20.87 32.45 -49.75
N GLY A 85 20.56 32.68 -48.48
CA GLY A 85 19.22 33.14 -48.06
C GLY A 85 18.14 32.06 -48.00
N SER A 86 18.52 30.78 -48.06
CA SER A 86 17.64 29.68 -47.70
C SER A 86 17.70 29.38 -46.19
N TYR A 87 16.68 28.82 -45.65
CA TYR A 87 16.62 28.36 -44.28
C TYR A 87 15.78 27.07 -44.17
N THR A 88 16.18 26.25 -43.23
CA THR A 88 15.51 25.00 -42.89
C THR A 88 14.92 25.13 -41.49
N CYS A 89 13.66 24.73 -41.34
CA CYS A 89 13.03 24.60 -40.03
C CYS A 89 12.71 23.15 -39.77
N LEU A 90 13.13 22.67 -38.61
CA LEU A 90 12.73 21.38 -38.07
C LEU A 90 11.74 21.64 -36.95
N VAL A 91 10.53 21.13 -37.10
CA VAL A 91 9.47 21.21 -36.07
C VAL A 91 9.21 19.80 -35.56
N ARG A 92 9.26 19.61 -34.26
CA ARG A 92 8.94 18.36 -33.61
C ARG A 92 7.73 18.55 -32.71
N ALA A 93 6.69 17.76 -32.93
CA ALA A 93 5.50 17.70 -32.11
C ALA A 93 5.41 16.34 -31.41
N ALA A 94 4.82 16.31 -30.24
CA ALA A 94 4.55 15.10 -29.47
C ALA A 94 3.07 15.02 -29.13
N SER A 95 2.56 13.80 -28.97
CA SER A 95 1.21 13.55 -28.45
C SER A 95 1.01 14.20 -27.08
N ASP A 96 -0.23 14.52 -26.71
CA ASP A 96 -0.56 15.16 -25.42
C ASP A 96 -0.08 14.38 -24.19
N SER A 97 0.11 13.08 -24.35
CA SER A 97 0.70 12.22 -23.32
C SER A 97 2.09 12.68 -22.86
N TRP A 98 2.87 13.34 -23.75
CA TRP A 98 4.21 13.84 -23.45
C TRP A 98 4.20 14.92 -22.37
N LEU A 99 3.21 15.84 -22.41
CA LEU A 99 3.06 16.88 -21.38
C LEU A 99 2.79 16.30 -19.98
N ARG A 100 2.18 15.12 -19.93
CA ARG A 100 1.85 14.40 -18.69
C ARG A 100 3.03 13.65 -18.08
N ASP A 101 4.16 13.56 -18.79
CA ASP A 101 5.38 12.91 -18.31
C ASP A 101 6.41 13.86 -17.70
N HIS A 102 6.05 15.12 -17.42
CA HIS A 102 6.99 16.12 -16.93
C HIS A 102 6.91 16.37 -15.43
N SER A 103 5.77 16.16 -14.81
CA SER A 103 5.54 16.57 -13.43
C SER A 103 5.16 15.39 -12.56
N PRO A 104 6.11 14.80 -11.83
CA PRO A 104 5.78 13.76 -10.87
C PRO A 104 4.93 14.35 -9.75
N ARG A 105 3.93 13.61 -9.31
CA ARG A 105 3.05 13.99 -8.22
C ARG A 105 2.74 12.84 -7.28
N VAL A 106 2.07 13.16 -6.19
CA VAL A 106 1.51 12.18 -5.28
C VAL A 106 0.01 12.36 -5.24
N ALA A 107 -0.72 11.31 -5.55
CA ALA A 107 -2.17 11.31 -5.55
C ALA A 107 -2.71 9.92 -5.20
N ARG A 108 -3.93 9.89 -4.67
CA ARG A 108 -4.70 8.67 -4.51
C ARG A 108 -5.93 8.74 -5.41
N PHE A 109 -6.22 7.64 -6.05
CA PHE A 109 -7.39 7.46 -6.89
C PHE A 109 -8.21 6.31 -6.36
N ASP A 110 -9.50 6.54 -6.21
CA ASP A 110 -10.49 5.53 -5.86
C ASP A 110 -11.41 5.32 -7.05
N GLY A 111 -11.75 4.09 -7.37
CA GLY A 111 -12.72 3.79 -8.41
C GLY A 111 -12.22 2.85 -9.51
N SER A 112 -12.89 2.89 -10.65
CA SER A 112 -12.61 2.04 -11.81
C SER A 112 -11.37 2.49 -12.58
N LEU A 113 -10.79 1.60 -13.37
CA LEU A 113 -9.72 1.95 -14.31
C LEU A 113 -10.13 3.11 -15.22
N ALA A 114 -11.38 3.11 -15.70
CA ALA A 114 -11.90 4.19 -16.55
C ALA A 114 -11.95 5.54 -15.82
N ALA A 115 -12.31 5.55 -14.52
CA ALA A 115 -12.30 6.75 -13.70
C ALA A 115 -10.88 7.28 -13.47
N VAL A 116 -9.92 6.38 -13.19
CA VAL A 116 -8.50 6.71 -13.02
C VAL A 116 -7.93 7.25 -14.33
N ALA A 117 -8.20 6.60 -15.46
CA ALA A 117 -7.78 7.05 -16.78
C ALA A 117 -8.32 8.45 -17.08
N GLY A 118 -9.63 8.68 -16.86
CA GLY A 118 -10.27 10.00 -17.06
C GLY A 118 -9.66 11.10 -16.19
N ALA A 119 -9.34 10.81 -14.92
CA ALA A 119 -8.70 11.76 -14.00
C ALA A 119 -7.26 12.11 -14.41
N THR A 120 -6.60 11.28 -15.21
CA THR A 120 -5.25 11.48 -15.74
C THR A 120 -5.26 11.84 -17.23
N GLY A 121 -6.45 12.12 -17.81
CA GLY A 121 -6.63 12.59 -19.18
C GLY A 121 -6.50 11.51 -20.24
N ALA A 122 -6.88 10.28 -19.93
CA ALA A 122 -6.94 9.15 -20.86
C ALA A 122 -8.33 8.53 -20.86
N SER A 123 -8.62 7.71 -21.88
CA SER A 123 -9.79 6.84 -21.92
C SER A 123 -9.39 5.37 -21.78
N SER A 124 -10.31 4.51 -21.36
CA SER A 124 -10.05 3.07 -21.23
C SER A 124 -11.21 2.25 -21.76
N SER A 125 -10.92 1.29 -22.64
CA SER A 125 -11.84 0.23 -23.05
C SER A 125 -11.58 -1.10 -22.32
N VAL A 126 -10.58 -1.14 -21.45
CA VAL A 126 -10.21 -2.34 -20.70
C VAL A 126 -11.20 -2.54 -19.55
N PRO A 127 -11.76 -3.75 -19.37
CA PRO A 127 -12.65 -4.04 -18.29
C PRO A 127 -11.98 -3.87 -16.91
N ASP A 128 -12.74 -3.38 -15.96
CA ASP A 128 -12.29 -3.32 -14.57
C ASP A 128 -12.05 -4.72 -14.01
N LYS A 129 -11.07 -4.83 -13.13
CA LYS A 129 -10.92 -6.02 -12.28
C LYS A 129 -12.02 -6.05 -11.23
N PRO A 130 -12.43 -7.24 -10.78
CA PRO A 130 -13.45 -7.38 -9.73
C PRO A 130 -13.00 -6.85 -8.36
N SER A 131 -11.74 -6.53 -8.16
CA SER A 131 -11.18 -6.08 -6.88
C SER A 131 -10.54 -4.69 -6.92
N PRO A 132 -10.47 -4.07 -5.72
CA PRO A 132 -10.66 -2.66 -5.53
C PRO A 132 -9.49 -1.84 -6.05
N SER A 133 -9.72 -0.93 -6.59
CA SER A 133 -10.13 0.41 -6.73
C SER A 133 -9.36 1.45 -5.92
N GLU A 134 -8.26 1.12 -5.28
CA GLU A 134 -7.37 2.10 -4.67
C GLU A 134 -6.01 2.05 -5.35
N TYR A 135 -5.65 3.18 -5.98
CA TYR A 135 -4.36 3.34 -6.64
C TYR A 135 -3.62 4.50 -6.01
N VAL A 136 -2.36 4.30 -5.69
CA VAL A 136 -1.48 5.35 -5.17
C VAL A 136 -0.44 5.69 -6.21
N GLN A 137 -0.51 6.91 -6.76
CA GLN A 137 0.55 7.51 -7.54
C GLN A 137 1.56 8.13 -6.56
N TYR A 138 2.79 7.65 -6.53
CA TYR A 138 3.81 8.12 -5.60
C TYR A 138 5.08 8.54 -6.33
N GLY A 139 5.25 9.85 -6.54
CA GLY A 139 6.41 10.38 -7.24
C GLY A 139 6.51 9.93 -8.70
N GLU A 140 5.42 9.45 -9.27
CA GLU A 140 5.27 9.09 -10.68
C GLU A 140 4.66 10.27 -11.43
N THR A 141 5.02 10.44 -12.69
CA THR A 141 4.26 11.30 -13.60
C THR A 141 2.91 10.66 -13.92
N ASP A 142 1.97 11.42 -14.45
CA ASP A 142 0.68 10.86 -14.86
C ASP A 142 0.83 9.80 -15.95
N TRP A 143 1.81 9.97 -16.82
CA TRP A 143 2.15 9.00 -17.86
C TRP A 143 2.70 7.69 -17.28
N GLN A 144 3.69 7.77 -16.40
CA GLN A 144 4.27 6.59 -15.73
C GLN A 144 3.21 5.83 -14.93
N PHE A 145 2.35 6.57 -14.23
CA PHE A 145 1.24 6.01 -13.47
C PHE A 145 0.23 5.30 -14.39
N LEU A 146 -0.17 5.94 -15.51
CA LEU A 146 -1.06 5.32 -16.50
C LEU A 146 -0.48 4.04 -17.09
N LEU A 147 0.80 4.03 -17.47
CA LEU A 147 1.48 2.83 -17.97
C LEU A 147 1.41 1.68 -16.96
N ARG A 148 1.66 1.98 -15.70
CA ARG A 148 1.62 0.99 -14.61
C ARG A 148 0.21 0.44 -14.41
N VAL A 149 -0.78 1.31 -14.32
CA VAL A 149 -2.17 0.90 -14.09
C VAL A 149 -2.72 0.15 -15.30
N ALA A 150 -2.42 0.58 -16.53
CA ALA A 150 -2.80 -0.15 -17.74
C ALA A 150 -2.19 -1.56 -17.76
N ASP A 151 -0.90 -1.68 -17.45
CA ASP A 151 -0.20 -2.95 -17.36
C ASP A 151 -0.78 -3.89 -16.30
N ASP A 152 -1.13 -3.37 -15.13
CA ASP A 152 -1.77 -4.12 -14.06
C ASP A 152 -3.15 -4.69 -14.45
N HIS A 153 -3.85 -4.05 -15.42
CA HIS A 153 -5.14 -4.49 -15.95
C HIS A 153 -5.04 -5.29 -17.26
N GLY A 154 -3.85 -5.47 -17.77
CA GLY A 154 -3.67 -6.22 -18.98
C GLY A 154 -3.79 -5.39 -20.26
N GLY A 155 -3.76 -4.09 -20.13
CA GLY A 155 -3.83 -3.16 -21.23
C GLY A 155 -2.46 -2.66 -21.69
N TRP A 156 -2.50 -1.91 -22.76
CA TRP A 156 -1.42 -1.08 -23.29
C TRP A 156 -2.00 0.28 -23.71
N ILE A 157 -1.12 1.24 -23.91
CA ILE A 157 -1.52 2.62 -24.24
C ILE A 157 -1.17 2.93 -25.69
N ARG A 158 -2.14 3.49 -26.40
CA ARG A 158 -2.01 4.12 -27.72
C ARG A 158 -2.11 5.63 -27.60
N THR A 159 -1.28 6.36 -28.34
CA THR A 159 -1.22 7.83 -28.35
C THR A 159 -1.15 8.36 -29.78
N GLY A 160 -1.31 9.68 -29.94
CA GLY A 160 -1.03 10.39 -31.21
C GLY A 160 -2.19 10.50 -32.17
N LEU A 161 -3.36 9.90 -31.89
CA LEU A 161 -4.55 10.00 -32.73
C LEU A 161 -5.61 11.01 -32.19
N GLY A 162 -5.19 11.91 -31.32
CA GLY A 162 -6.03 12.89 -30.63
C GLY A 162 -6.23 12.56 -29.16
N ASP A 163 -6.45 11.28 -28.82
CA ASP A 163 -6.66 10.81 -27.45
C ASP A 163 -5.55 9.89 -26.99
N THR A 164 -5.39 9.79 -25.67
CA THR A 164 -4.61 8.75 -25.02
C THR A 164 -5.55 7.62 -24.61
N GLU A 165 -5.39 6.43 -25.16
CA GLU A 165 -6.32 5.33 -24.98
C GLU A 165 -5.65 4.11 -24.35
N ILE A 166 -6.29 3.54 -23.33
CA ILE A 166 -5.90 2.24 -22.74
C ILE A 166 -6.73 1.15 -23.41
N LEU A 167 -6.05 0.22 -24.07
CA LEU A 167 -6.63 -0.85 -24.89
C LEU A 167 -6.09 -2.21 -24.42
N ASN A 168 -6.82 -3.29 -24.71
CA ASN A 168 -6.36 -4.68 -24.52
C ASN A 168 -6.64 -5.59 -25.73
N SER A 169 -7.12 -5.00 -26.82
CA SER A 169 -7.37 -5.67 -28.09
C SER A 169 -6.90 -4.81 -29.24
N PHE A 170 -6.41 -5.45 -30.29
CA PHE A 170 -6.00 -4.76 -31.51
C PHE A 170 -7.19 -4.47 -32.39
N ASP A 171 -7.11 -3.39 -33.19
CA ASP A 171 -8.15 -3.02 -34.14
C ASP A 171 -8.26 -4.03 -35.30
N SER A 172 -9.34 -3.94 -36.05
CA SER A 172 -9.59 -4.79 -37.23
C SER A 172 -8.46 -4.72 -38.25
N PRO A 173 -8.09 -5.85 -38.88
CA PRO A 173 -6.94 -5.91 -39.76
C PRO A 173 -7.16 -5.16 -41.07
N VAL A 174 -6.12 -4.43 -41.48
CA VAL A 174 -6.01 -3.81 -42.80
C VAL A 174 -5.33 -4.81 -43.77
N PRO A 175 -5.89 -5.07 -44.96
CA PRO A 175 -5.26 -6.01 -45.91
C PRO A 175 -3.96 -5.44 -46.48
N LEU A 176 -2.90 -6.23 -46.45
CA LEU A 176 -1.60 -5.94 -47.08
C LEU A 176 -1.21 -7.06 -48.05
N ILE A 177 -1.20 -6.70 -49.33
CA ILE A 177 -0.85 -7.66 -50.41
C ILE A 177 0.65 -7.52 -50.72
N TYR A 178 1.38 -8.62 -50.64
CA TYR A 178 2.81 -8.64 -50.96
C TYR A 178 3.06 -8.46 -52.45
N ARG A 179 4.04 -7.60 -52.77
CA ARG A 179 4.39 -7.22 -54.18
C ARG A 179 3.29 -6.44 -54.92
N ASP A 180 2.32 -5.90 -54.21
CA ASP A 180 1.47 -4.87 -54.76
C ASP A 180 2.19 -3.51 -54.73
N HIS A 181 1.99 -2.68 -55.74
CA HIS A 181 2.64 -1.37 -55.85
C HIS A 181 2.36 -0.46 -54.66
N TYR A 182 1.17 -0.57 -54.11
CA TYR A 182 0.72 0.18 -52.94
C TYR A 182 0.68 -0.65 -51.65
N GLY A 183 0.97 -1.94 -51.74
CA GLY A 183 0.91 -2.88 -50.65
C GLY A 183 2.23 -3.05 -49.90
N LEU A 184 2.51 -4.29 -49.52
CA LEU A 184 3.69 -4.69 -48.79
C LEU A 184 4.89 -4.89 -49.73
N LEU A 185 5.98 -4.17 -49.45
CA LEU A 185 7.22 -4.19 -50.23
C LEU A 185 8.23 -5.18 -49.66
N GLU A 186 8.39 -5.23 -48.35
CA GLU A 186 9.33 -6.07 -47.63
C GLU A 186 8.69 -6.59 -46.34
N PHE A 187 9.04 -7.83 -45.98
CA PHE A 187 8.59 -8.44 -44.74
C PHE A 187 9.62 -9.46 -44.23
N HIS A 188 9.89 -9.41 -42.93
CA HIS A 188 10.76 -10.34 -42.23
C HIS A 188 10.15 -10.79 -40.91
N ILE A 189 10.53 -12.00 -40.46
CA ILE A 189 10.07 -12.56 -39.17
C ILE A 189 11.30 -12.93 -38.37
N GLU A 190 11.29 -12.57 -37.08
CA GLU A 190 12.32 -12.90 -36.10
C GLU A 190 11.73 -13.76 -34.98
N GLY A 191 12.50 -14.76 -34.53
CA GLY A 191 12.12 -15.59 -33.38
C GLY A 191 13.23 -15.67 -32.35
N GLN A 192 12.88 -15.52 -31.08
CA GLN A 192 13.79 -15.64 -29.94
C GLN A 192 13.20 -16.58 -28.90
N LEU A 193 14.01 -17.50 -28.35
CA LEU A 193 13.57 -18.33 -27.22
C LEU A 193 13.30 -17.50 -25.97
N ARG A 194 12.12 -17.67 -25.42
CA ARG A 194 11.70 -17.01 -24.17
C ARG A 194 10.83 -17.96 -23.36
N PRO A 195 10.78 -17.81 -22.01
CA PRO A 195 9.95 -18.66 -21.16
C PRO A 195 8.48 -18.63 -21.60
N ALA A 196 7.87 -19.82 -21.72
CA ALA A 196 6.48 -19.95 -22.17
C ALA A 196 5.46 -20.01 -21.02
N LYS A 197 5.93 -20.28 -19.80
CA LYS A 197 5.09 -20.39 -18.62
C LYS A 197 5.69 -19.63 -17.45
N VAL A 198 4.83 -19.07 -16.62
CA VAL A 198 5.19 -18.38 -15.38
C VAL A 198 4.33 -18.92 -14.24
N ALA A 199 4.97 -19.25 -13.13
CA ALA A 199 4.29 -19.46 -11.85
C ALA A 199 4.55 -18.25 -10.96
N ALA A 200 3.49 -17.66 -10.41
CA ALA A 200 3.57 -16.50 -9.53
C ALA A 200 3.09 -16.87 -8.14
N VAL A 201 3.78 -16.37 -7.11
CA VAL A 201 3.40 -16.52 -5.71
C VAL A 201 3.48 -15.18 -5.01
N GLN A 202 2.55 -14.95 -4.10
CA GLN A 202 2.51 -13.75 -3.27
C GLN A 202 2.12 -14.14 -1.84
N TYR A 203 2.78 -13.52 -0.86
CA TYR A 203 2.35 -13.59 0.53
C TYR A 203 1.41 -12.41 0.82
N ASP A 204 0.22 -12.74 1.34
CA ASP A 204 -0.73 -11.72 1.83
C ASP A 204 -1.33 -12.17 3.16
N SER A 205 -1.00 -11.45 4.23
CA SER A 205 -1.51 -11.72 5.57
C SER A 205 -2.99 -11.36 5.74
N SER A 206 -3.58 -10.64 4.81
CA SER A 206 -5.01 -10.26 4.85
C SER A 206 -5.94 -11.37 4.40
N VAL A 207 -5.42 -12.40 3.74
CA VAL A 207 -6.21 -13.54 3.24
C VAL A 207 -6.48 -14.53 4.37
N ALA A 208 -7.76 -14.70 4.72
CA ALA A 208 -8.18 -15.46 5.89
C ALA A 208 -7.87 -16.96 5.83
N THR A 209 -7.76 -17.55 4.64
CA THR A 209 -7.63 -19.00 4.45
C THR A 209 -6.25 -19.46 4.05
N SER A 210 -5.44 -18.59 3.47
CA SER A 210 -4.07 -18.89 3.07
C SER A 210 -3.28 -17.59 2.96
N SER A 211 -2.16 -17.53 3.63
CA SER A 211 -1.23 -16.40 3.53
C SER A 211 -0.37 -16.44 2.26
N VAL A 212 -0.45 -17.52 1.48
CA VAL A 212 0.26 -17.66 0.21
C VAL A 212 -0.74 -17.84 -0.91
N LEU A 213 -0.78 -16.86 -1.81
CA LEU A 213 -1.52 -16.92 -3.04
C LEU A 213 -0.59 -17.43 -4.14
N ALA A 214 -1.09 -18.31 -4.99
CA ALA A 214 -0.32 -18.89 -6.09
C ALA A 214 -1.15 -18.95 -7.37
N GLY A 215 -0.50 -18.73 -8.50
CA GLY A 215 -1.10 -18.85 -9.82
C GLY A 215 -0.09 -19.38 -10.84
N GLU A 216 -0.56 -20.15 -11.80
CA GLU A 216 0.23 -20.64 -12.93
C GLU A 216 -0.40 -20.21 -14.25
N SER A 217 0.41 -19.69 -15.17
CA SER A 217 -0.05 -19.26 -16.48
C SER A 217 -0.39 -20.44 -17.39
N LYS A 218 -1.30 -20.17 -18.33
CA LYS A 218 -1.42 -20.96 -19.54
C LYS A 218 -0.38 -20.49 -20.56
N THR A 219 -0.08 -21.33 -21.54
CA THR A 219 0.73 -20.91 -22.68
C THR A 219 -0.02 -19.83 -23.46
N PRO A 220 0.60 -18.66 -23.75
CA PRO A 220 -0.04 -17.60 -24.50
C PRO A 220 -0.51 -18.04 -25.88
N GLU A 221 -1.65 -17.53 -26.32
CA GLU A 221 -2.23 -17.82 -27.63
C GLU A 221 -1.64 -16.90 -28.71
N PHE A 222 -1.54 -17.39 -29.91
CA PHE A 222 -1.08 -16.65 -31.09
C PHE A 222 -2.00 -16.84 -32.28
N GLU A 223 -1.96 -15.90 -33.21
CA GLU A 223 -2.65 -16.01 -34.50
C GLU A 223 -1.97 -17.04 -35.41
N GLN A 224 -2.68 -17.51 -36.43
CA GLN A 224 -2.17 -18.52 -37.33
C GLN A 224 -0.86 -18.17 -38.09
N PRO A 225 -0.65 -16.91 -38.52
CA PRO A 225 0.61 -16.55 -39.16
C PRO A 225 1.76 -16.62 -38.16
N GLY A 226 2.89 -17.08 -38.63
CA GLY A 226 4.06 -17.34 -37.81
C GLY A 226 3.94 -18.57 -36.90
N GLN A 227 2.91 -19.40 -37.05
CA GLN A 227 2.65 -20.59 -36.24
C GLN A 227 3.87 -21.52 -36.13
N LYS A 228 4.61 -21.73 -37.19
CA LYS A 228 5.83 -22.54 -37.15
C LYS A 228 6.89 -21.94 -36.26
N MET A 229 7.12 -20.62 -36.37
CA MET A 229 8.10 -19.93 -35.56
C MET A 229 7.65 -19.87 -34.08
N ALA A 230 6.38 -19.53 -33.84
CA ALA A 230 5.81 -19.47 -32.49
C ALA A 230 5.81 -20.86 -31.82
N SER A 231 5.45 -21.93 -32.56
CA SER A 231 5.49 -23.31 -32.07
C SER A 231 6.93 -23.75 -31.77
N ALA A 232 7.90 -23.37 -32.62
CA ALA A 232 9.31 -23.67 -32.39
C ALA A 232 9.84 -22.99 -31.14
N VAL A 233 9.51 -21.71 -30.96
CA VAL A 233 9.85 -20.94 -29.73
C VAL A 233 9.22 -21.59 -28.50
N GLN A 234 7.93 -21.90 -28.53
CA GLN A 234 7.25 -22.54 -27.40
C GLN A 234 7.81 -23.93 -27.09
N SER A 235 8.09 -24.73 -28.10
CA SER A 235 8.68 -26.08 -27.93
C SER A 235 10.09 -25.99 -27.32
N GLY A 236 10.90 -25.05 -27.79
CA GLY A 236 12.26 -24.84 -27.29
C GLY A 236 12.28 -24.25 -25.86
N SER A 237 11.24 -23.51 -25.48
CA SER A 237 11.11 -22.85 -24.18
C SER A 237 10.44 -23.71 -23.10
N SER A 238 9.90 -24.87 -23.46
CA SER A 238 8.89 -25.63 -22.69
C SER A 238 9.40 -26.28 -21.41
N SER A 239 10.69 -26.27 -21.12
CA SER A 239 11.25 -27.02 -19.98
C SER A 239 11.38 -26.24 -18.68
N GLN A 240 11.20 -24.93 -18.67
CA GLN A 240 11.37 -24.12 -17.46
C GLN A 240 10.22 -23.11 -17.29
N ALA A 241 9.38 -23.36 -16.28
CA ALA A 241 8.51 -22.32 -15.77
C ALA A 241 9.36 -21.30 -14.99
N LEU A 242 9.24 -20.02 -15.32
CA LEU A 242 9.77 -18.97 -14.48
C LEU A 242 8.96 -18.90 -13.19
N LEU A 243 9.63 -19.07 -12.06
CA LEU A 243 9.02 -18.77 -10.75
C LEU A 243 9.15 -17.27 -10.51
N GLY A 244 8.05 -16.55 -10.66
CA GLY A 244 7.97 -15.13 -10.33
C GLY A 244 7.43 -14.93 -8.91
N PHE A 245 8.15 -14.18 -8.07
CA PHE A 245 7.54 -13.59 -6.88
C PHE A 245 6.81 -12.32 -7.31
N SER A 246 5.48 -12.32 -7.23
CA SER A 246 4.73 -11.12 -7.51
C SER A 246 4.73 -10.23 -6.28
N THR A 247 5.57 -9.20 -6.31
CA THR A 247 5.57 -8.11 -5.33
C THR A 247 4.78 -6.89 -5.84
N ARG A 248 4.26 -6.96 -7.06
CA ARG A 248 3.88 -5.76 -7.82
C ARG A 248 2.49 -5.23 -7.55
N THR A 249 1.56 -6.06 -7.10
CA THR A 249 0.19 -5.60 -6.79
C THR A 249 -0.45 -6.52 -5.80
N ARG A 250 -1.35 -5.99 -5.01
CA ARG A 250 -2.20 -6.76 -4.12
C ARG A 250 -3.09 -7.69 -4.94
N SER A 251 -2.95 -8.98 -4.72
CA SER A 251 -3.85 -10.00 -5.24
C SER A 251 -4.73 -10.49 -4.10
N ASP A 252 -6.04 -10.47 -4.32
CA ASP A 252 -7.00 -10.82 -3.28
C ASP A 252 -7.43 -12.30 -3.37
N SER A 253 -6.98 -12.99 -4.42
CA SER A 253 -7.35 -14.40 -4.66
C SER A 253 -6.33 -15.16 -5.50
N ASN A 254 -6.40 -16.49 -5.47
CA ASN A 254 -5.63 -17.34 -6.39
C ASN A 254 -6.00 -17.09 -7.87
N ALA A 255 -7.24 -16.68 -8.17
CA ALA A 255 -7.65 -16.34 -9.52
C ALA A 255 -6.94 -15.08 -10.02
N ASP A 256 -6.75 -14.08 -9.17
CA ASP A 256 -5.96 -12.89 -9.50
C ASP A 256 -4.49 -13.25 -9.71
N MET A 257 -3.94 -14.14 -8.87
CA MET A 257 -2.57 -14.62 -9.07
C MET A 257 -2.41 -15.40 -10.37
N GLN A 258 -3.41 -16.19 -10.77
CA GLN A 258 -3.40 -16.87 -12.06
C GLN A 258 -3.43 -15.86 -13.22
N THR A 259 -4.27 -14.82 -13.13
CA THR A 259 -4.33 -13.75 -14.13
C THR A 259 -2.98 -13.03 -14.24
N ARG A 260 -2.31 -12.77 -13.12
CA ARG A 260 -0.97 -12.16 -13.11
C ARG A 260 0.09 -13.06 -13.71
N ALA A 261 0.10 -14.34 -13.35
CA ALA A 261 1.00 -15.29 -13.96
C ALA A 261 0.79 -15.35 -15.47
N GLN A 262 -0.47 -15.24 -15.92
CA GLN A 262 -0.80 -15.14 -17.35
C GLN A 262 -0.22 -13.86 -17.97
N PHE A 263 -0.37 -12.73 -17.34
CA PHE A 263 0.19 -11.45 -17.79
C PHE A 263 1.72 -11.47 -17.87
N ASP A 264 2.38 -12.08 -16.92
CA ASP A 264 3.84 -12.22 -16.93
C ASP A 264 4.32 -13.20 -18.00
N ALA A 265 3.54 -14.25 -18.31
CA ALA A 265 3.83 -15.15 -19.43
C ALA A 265 3.64 -14.46 -20.79
N GLU A 266 2.57 -13.69 -20.96
CA GLU A 266 2.34 -12.87 -22.18
C GLU A 266 3.46 -11.84 -22.36
N ARG A 267 3.94 -11.22 -21.29
CA ARG A 267 5.11 -10.33 -21.29
C ARG A 267 6.38 -11.06 -21.70
N ALA A 268 6.66 -12.21 -21.09
CA ALA A 268 7.83 -13.00 -21.41
C ALA A 268 7.84 -13.41 -22.89
N GLN A 269 6.68 -13.76 -23.45
CA GLN A 269 6.51 -14.14 -24.84
C GLN A 269 6.34 -12.94 -25.80
N GLY A 270 5.99 -11.75 -25.31
CA GLY A 270 5.66 -10.58 -26.14
C GLY A 270 6.74 -10.17 -27.14
N GLY A 271 8.00 -10.48 -26.85
CA GLY A 271 9.12 -10.30 -27.77
C GLY A 271 9.68 -11.59 -28.37
N ALA A 272 8.98 -12.73 -28.19
CA ALA A 272 9.50 -14.02 -28.64
C ALA A 272 9.39 -14.22 -30.16
N VAL A 273 8.31 -13.71 -30.76
CA VAL A 273 8.14 -13.66 -32.21
C VAL A 273 7.72 -12.26 -32.58
N THR A 274 8.51 -11.64 -33.44
CA THR A 274 8.24 -10.33 -34.00
C THR A 274 8.41 -10.37 -35.50
N ALA A 275 7.73 -9.49 -36.20
CA ALA A 275 7.87 -9.30 -37.62
C ALA A 275 8.04 -7.81 -37.90
N GLY A 276 8.69 -7.50 -39.03
CA GLY A 276 8.80 -6.13 -39.52
C GLY A 276 8.53 -6.10 -41.01
N GLY A 277 8.08 -4.97 -41.50
CA GLY A 277 7.80 -4.78 -42.91
C GLY A 277 7.82 -3.32 -43.33
N THR A 278 7.89 -3.15 -44.66
CA THR A 278 7.77 -1.84 -45.30
C THR A 278 6.58 -1.86 -46.23
N SER A 279 5.70 -0.86 -46.18
CA SER A 279 4.54 -0.76 -47.05
C SER A 279 4.30 0.67 -47.54
N ARG A 280 3.39 0.82 -48.51
CA ARG A 280 2.87 2.11 -48.98
C ARG A 280 1.38 2.29 -48.64
N THR A 281 0.80 1.37 -47.90
CA THR A 281 -0.60 1.44 -47.50
C THR A 281 -0.79 2.51 -46.41
N LEU A 282 -1.68 3.45 -46.64
CA LEU A 282 -2.09 4.44 -45.63
C LEU A 282 -2.96 3.80 -44.55
N GLY A 283 -3.08 4.46 -43.38
CA GLY A 283 -4.01 4.06 -42.32
C GLY A 283 -3.51 2.98 -41.37
N LEU A 284 -2.24 2.58 -41.46
CA LEU A 284 -1.64 1.72 -40.42
C LEU A 284 -1.42 2.54 -39.16
N THR A 285 -1.69 1.95 -38.00
CA THR A 285 -1.46 2.59 -36.70
C THR A 285 -0.94 1.59 -35.69
N ALA A 286 -0.15 2.03 -34.72
CA ALA A 286 0.19 1.18 -33.58
C ALA A 286 -1.09 0.81 -32.81
N GLY A 287 -1.24 -0.48 -32.43
CA GLY A 287 -2.50 -1.00 -31.87
C GLY A 287 -3.52 -1.47 -32.91
N GLY A 288 -3.26 -1.23 -34.20
CA GLY A 288 -4.00 -1.84 -35.31
C GLY A 288 -3.48 -3.24 -35.65
N SER A 289 -4.06 -3.83 -36.70
CA SER A 289 -3.64 -5.12 -37.25
C SER A 289 -3.55 -5.05 -38.77
N VAL A 290 -2.77 -5.96 -39.37
CA VAL A 290 -2.67 -6.15 -40.81
C VAL A 290 -2.95 -7.60 -41.16
N ASP A 291 -3.67 -7.82 -42.26
CA ASP A 291 -3.87 -9.16 -42.85
C ASP A 291 -2.95 -9.32 -44.07
N LEU A 292 -1.88 -10.08 -43.88
CA LEU A 292 -0.87 -10.30 -44.92
C LEU A 292 -1.33 -11.36 -45.90
N GLN A 293 -1.19 -11.05 -47.20
CA GLN A 293 -1.58 -11.91 -48.30
C GLN A 293 -0.42 -12.08 -49.30
N ASN A 294 -0.38 -13.22 -49.97
CA ASN A 294 0.64 -13.61 -50.95
C ASN A 294 2.05 -13.86 -50.36
N LEU A 295 2.16 -14.16 -49.07
CA LEU A 295 3.41 -14.46 -48.35
C LEU A 295 3.52 -15.92 -47.90
N GLY A 296 2.64 -16.81 -48.42
CA GLY A 296 2.66 -18.23 -48.06
C GLY A 296 2.37 -18.45 -46.58
N GLU A 297 3.32 -18.98 -45.82
CA GLU A 297 3.15 -19.32 -44.42
C GLU A 297 3.04 -18.08 -43.49
N ALA A 298 3.43 -16.91 -43.96
CA ALA A 298 3.29 -15.66 -43.21
C ALA A 298 1.94 -14.98 -43.43
N ASN A 299 1.07 -15.54 -44.29
CA ASN A 299 -0.28 -15.02 -44.51
C ASN A 299 -1.11 -15.02 -43.23
N GLY A 300 -1.95 -13.98 -43.07
CA GLY A 300 -2.90 -13.83 -41.96
C GLY A 300 -2.62 -12.61 -41.10
N THR A 301 -3.27 -12.55 -39.95
CA THR A 301 -3.30 -11.35 -39.09
C THR A 301 -2.02 -11.20 -38.29
N TRP A 302 -1.42 -10.01 -38.38
CA TRP A 302 -0.30 -9.54 -37.57
C TRP A 302 -0.67 -8.25 -36.85
N ASN A 303 -0.42 -8.18 -35.57
CA ASN A 303 -0.78 -7.08 -34.69
C ASN A 303 0.35 -6.04 -34.62
N LEU A 304 0.06 -4.78 -34.94
CA LEU A 304 1.04 -3.71 -35.07
C LEU A 304 1.44 -3.13 -33.70
N LEU A 305 2.72 -3.16 -33.41
CA LEU A 305 3.32 -2.62 -32.17
C LEU A 305 3.89 -1.22 -32.36
N GLU A 306 4.53 -1.02 -33.52
CA GLU A 306 5.19 0.23 -33.90
C GLU A 306 4.90 0.50 -35.36
N VAL A 307 4.66 1.76 -35.72
CA VAL A 307 4.52 2.21 -37.10
C VAL A 307 5.25 3.54 -37.25
N THR A 308 6.12 3.62 -38.28
CA THR A 308 6.78 4.86 -38.67
C THR A 308 6.35 5.23 -40.08
N HIS A 309 5.68 6.34 -40.22
CA HIS A 309 5.25 6.87 -41.50
C HIS A 309 6.27 7.90 -41.99
N THR A 310 6.57 7.88 -43.27
CA THR A 310 7.44 8.86 -43.91
C THR A 310 6.81 9.37 -45.19
N TRP A 311 6.57 10.65 -45.24
CA TRP A 311 6.18 11.37 -46.47
C TRP A 311 7.34 12.20 -46.94
N THR A 312 7.58 12.17 -48.21
CA THR A 312 8.48 13.04 -48.93
C THR A 312 7.69 13.77 -50.01
N GLN A 313 8.29 14.71 -50.74
CA GLN A 313 7.66 15.32 -51.88
C GLN A 313 7.34 14.32 -53.02
N GLN A 314 7.99 13.17 -53.05
CA GLN A 314 7.92 12.17 -54.12
C GLN A 314 7.04 10.99 -53.76
N GLU A 315 7.14 10.50 -52.55
CA GLU A 315 6.48 9.26 -52.15
C GLU A 315 6.11 9.21 -50.65
N TYR A 316 5.21 8.30 -50.39
CA TYR A 316 4.88 7.88 -49.03
C TYR A 316 5.33 6.42 -48.81
N SER A 317 5.85 6.15 -47.65
CA SER A 317 6.13 4.80 -47.18
C SER A 317 5.95 4.70 -45.68
N ASN A 318 5.71 3.52 -45.17
CA ASN A 318 5.75 3.23 -43.74
C ASN A 318 6.58 1.99 -43.47
N THR A 319 7.15 1.95 -42.29
CA THR A 319 7.76 0.75 -41.72
C THR A 319 6.99 0.39 -40.45
N PHE A 320 6.82 -0.90 -40.22
CA PHE A 320 6.10 -1.37 -39.04
C PHE A 320 6.81 -2.54 -38.36
N LYS A 321 6.52 -2.69 -37.05
CA LYS A 321 6.86 -3.87 -36.27
C LYS A 321 5.56 -4.50 -35.77
N ALA A 322 5.48 -5.81 -35.86
CA ALA A 322 4.26 -6.56 -35.57
C ALA A 322 4.54 -7.83 -34.78
N THR A 323 3.49 -8.41 -34.23
CA THR A 323 3.53 -9.66 -33.47
C THR A 323 2.33 -10.55 -33.83
N PRO A 324 2.46 -11.91 -33.78
CA PRO A 324 1.33 -12.81 -33.97
C PRO A 324 0.54 -13.07 -32.67
N TRP A 325 0.96 -12.52 -31.51
CA TRP A 325 0.30 -12.76 -30.23
C TRP A 325 -1.04 -12.02 -30.15
N LYS A 326 -2.11 -12.72 -29.75
CA LYS A 326 -3.44 -12.12 -29.55
C LYS A 326 -3.47 -11.16 -28.38
N ALA A 327 -2.84 -11.57 -27.27
CA ALA A 327 -2.63 -10.73 -26.11
C ALA A 327 -1.14 -10.39 -26.01
N TRP A 328 -0.82 -9.14 -26.27
CA TRP A 328 0.56 -8.66 -26.19
C TRP A 328 0.79 -7.82 -24.95
N ARG A 329 2.00 -7.88 -24.42
CA ARG A 329 2.48 -6.98 -23.38
C ARG A 329 3.88 -6.54 -23.69
N HIS A 330 4.17 -5.31 -23.31
CA HIS A 330 5.52 -4.78 -23.48
C HIS A 330 6.52 -5.68 -22.72
N PRO A 331 7.61 -6.13 -23.38
CA PRO A 331 8.59 -7.04 -22.77
C PRO A 331 9.22 -6.52 -21.48
N HIS A 332 9.32 -5.20 -21.35
CA HIS A 332 9.79 -4.55 -20.13
C HIS A 332 8.59 -3.99 -19.37
N PRO A 333 8.37 -4.42 -18.10
CA PRO A 333 7.31 -3.85 -17.28
C PRO A 333 7.58 -2.37 -17.01
N PRO A 334 6.53 -1.55 -16.85
CA PRO A 334 6.69 -0.18 -16.40
C PRO A 334 7.47 -0.13 -15.08
N GLN A 335 8.35 0.87 -14.96
CA GLN A 335 9.05 1.08 -13.70
C GLN A 335 8.05 1.58 -12.66
N ARG A 336 8.08 0.96 -11.48
CA ARG A 336 7.35 1.45 -10.32
C ARG A 336 8.26 2.35 -9.51
N THR A 337 7.75 3.49 -9.11
CA THR A 337 8.42 4.29 -8.09
C THR A 337 8.26 3.60 -6.75
N HIS A 338 9.36 3.32 -6.09
CA HIS A 338 9.38 2.71 -4.79
C HIS A 338 9.19 3.78 -3.72
N ALA A 339 8.28 3.55 -2.77
CA ALA A 339 8.17 4.42 -1.61
C ALA A 339 9.46 4.34 -0.77
N PRO A 340 10.21 5.43 -0.60
CA PRO A 340 11.51 5.37 0.06
C PRO A 340 11.34 5.17 1.56
N GLY A 341 11.99 4.13 2.09
CA GLY A 341 12.23 3.94 3.52
C GLY A 341 10.99 3.97 4.41
N VAL A 342 11.19 4.47 5.64
CA VAL A 342 10.14 4.67 6.65
C VAL A 342 9.69 6.12 6.62
N GLN A 343 8.39 6.36 6.70
CA GLN A 343 7.80 7.70 6.65
C GLN A 343 6.98 7.98 7.90
N VAL A 344 6.80 9.25 8.23
CA VAL A 344 5.97 9.68 9.34
C VAL A 344 4.56 9.94 8.84
N ALA A 345 3.58 9.47 9.60
CA ALA A 345 2.17 9.70 9.33
C ALA A 345 1.45 10.10 10.63
N ARG A 346 0.25 10.67 10.50
CA ARG A 346 -0.63 10.98 11.62
C ARG A 346 -1.82 10.05 11.63
N VAL A 347 -2.18 9.55 12.81
CA VAL A 347 -3.39 8.73 12.97
C VAL A 347 -4.63 9.62 12.86
N VAL A 348 -5.53 9.26 11.97
CA VAL A 348 -6.81 9.95 11.73
C VAL A 348 -7.97 9.20 12.37
N SER A 349 -7.92 7.87 12.35
CA SER A 349 -8.90 7.01 13.02
C SER A 349 -8.24 5.71 13.48
N ASN A 350 -8.62 5.26 14.67
CA ASN A 350 -8.24 3.96 15.22
C ASN A 350 -9.42 2.96 15.22
N VAL A 351 -10.47 3.26 14.47
CA VAL A 351 -11.61 2.37 14.28
C VAL A 351 -11.40 1.56 13.01
N ASP A 352 -11.29 0.25 13.14
CA ASP A 352 -11.25 -0.69 12.03
C ASP A 352 -12.58 -1.46 11.96
N PRO A 353 -13.40 -1.25 10.90
CA PRO A 353 -14.68 -1.94 10.76
C PRO A 353 -14.57 -3.47 10.71
N GLU A 354 -13.43 -3.98 10.24
CA GLU A 354 -13.18 -5.41 10.11
C GLU A 354 -12.45 -6.01 11.33
N GLN A 355 -12.17 -5.21 12.36
CA GLN A 355 -11.51 -5.62 13.60
C GLN A 355 -10.15 -6.33 13.41
N ARG A 356 -9.40 -5.96 12.37
CA ARG A 356 -8.08 -6.53 12.04
C ARG A 356 -6.91 -5.77 12.65
N GLY A 357 -7.19 -4.77 13.52
CA GLY A 357 -6.16 -3.96 14.16
C GLY A 357 -5.47 -2.97 13.22
N ARG A 358 -6.18 -2.48 12.19
CA ARG A 358 -5.70 -1.48 11.25
C ARG A 358 -6.08 -0.07 11.73
N LEU A 359 -5.26 0.88 11.35
CA LEU A 359 -5.47 2.30 11.63
C LEU A 359 -5.59 3.07 10.31
N VAL A 360 -6.41 4.11 10.32
CA VAL A 360 -6.45 5.07 9.22
C VAL A 360 -5.42 6.16 9.50
N VAL A 361 -4.48 6.33 8.60
CA VAL A 361 -3.38 7.29 8.72
C VAL A 361 -3.32 8.24 7.53
N SER A 362 -2.82 9.45 7.77
CA SER A 362 -2.55 10.46 6.75
C SER A 362 -1.05 10.72 6.70
N LEU A 363 -0.46 10.52 5.54
CA LEU A 363 0.93 10.90 5.26
C LEU A 363 1.00 12.38 4.85
N PHE A 364 2.10 13.07 5.15
CA PHE A 364 2.22 14.53 4.96
C PHE A 364 2.04 14.98 3.51
N TRP A 365 2.37 14.13 2.55
CA TRP A 365 2.31 14.42 1.14
C TRP A 365 0.99 14.04 0.46
N GLN A 366 0.10 13.32 1.15
CA GLN A 366 -1.15 12.82 0.56
C GLN A 366 -2.31 13.83 0.61
N GLY A 367 -2.14 14.98 1.25
CA GLY A 367 -3.24 15.93 1.41
C GLY A 367 -4.42 15.31 2.19
N SER A 368 -5.56 15.13 1.55
CA SER A 368 -6.75 14.50 2.13
C SER A 368 -6.80 12.97 1.96
N ALA A 369 -5.84 12.38 1.25
CA ALA A 369 -5.84 10.94 1.04
C ALA A 369 -5.44 10.19 2.33
N LEU A 370 -6.22 9.18 2.68
CA LEU A 370 -6.06 8.39 3.89
C LEU A 370 -5.67 6.95 3.50
N LEU A 371 -4.75 6.36 4.26
CA LEU A 371 -4.37 4.96 4.09
C LEU A 371 -4.84 4.12 5.27
N LEU A 372 -5.38 2.94 5.00
CA LEU A 372 -5.70 1.95 6.01
C LEU A 372 -4.50 0.99 6.16
N ALA A 373 -3.81 1.07 7.30
CA ALA A 373 -2.56 0.38 7.54
C ALA A 373 -2.65 -0.56 8.75
N PRO A 374 -2.24 -1.83 8.64
CA PRO A 374 -2.07 -2.70 9.79
C PRO A 374 -0.93 -2.21 10.69
N MET A 375 -1.04 -2.47 11.99
CA MET A 375 -0.01 -2.13 12.95
C MET A 375 0.80 -3.36 13.33
N ALA A 376 2.13 -3.22 13.30
CA ALA A 376 3.03 -4.20 13.89
C ALA A 376 2.91 -4.17 15.42
N SER A 377 2.89 -5.34 16.06
CA SER A 377 2.84 -5.48 17.50
C SER A 377 4.05 -6.26 17.98
N LEU A 378 4.51 -6.02 19.23
CA LEU A 378 5.59 -6.78 19.86
C LEU A 378 5.25 -8.26 20.00
N HIS A 379 3.97 -8.59 20.14
CA HIS A 379 3.46 -9.96 20.24
C HIS A 379 2.01 -10.01 19.79
N CYS A 380 1.69 -10.89 18.87
CA CYS A 380 0.32 -11.05 18.36
C CYS A 380 0.06 -12.48 17.91
N GLY A 381 -1.19 -12.92 18.09
CA GLY A 381 -1.68 -14.22 17.64
C GLY A 381 -3.20 -14.29 17.71
N ALA A 382 -3.77 -15.45 17.47
CA ALA A 382 -5.22 -15.63 17.43
C ALA A 382 -5.85 -15.43 18.83
N GLY A 383 -6.45 -14.26 19.04
CA GLY A 383 -7.11 -13.92 20.31
C GLY A 383 -6.17 -13.53 21.47
N PHE A 384 -4.88 -13.36 21.22
CA PHE A 384 -3.91 -12.92 22.23
C PHE A 384 -2.84 -12.01 21.65
N GLY A 385 -2.20 -11.21 22.51
CA GLY A 385 -1.09 -10.36 22.13
C GLY A 385 -1.05 -9.03 22.87
N TRP A 386 -0.16 -8.16 22.41
CA TRP A 386 0.06 -6.83 22.97
C TRP A 386 -0.76 -5.81 22.16
N THR A 387 -1.89 -5.38 22.71
CA THR A 387 -2.80 -4.44 22.05
C THR A 387 -2.65 -3.05 22.65
N MET A 388 -1.81 -2.22 22.06
CA MET A 388 -1.64 -0.80 22.41
C MET A 388 -1.70 0.02 21.12
N MET A 389 -2.93 0.43 20.77
CA MET A 389 -3.16 1.22 19.56
C MET A 389 -2.83 2.68 19.80
N PRO A 390 -2.15 3.36 18.87
CA PRO A 390 -1.98 4.81 18.90
C PRO A 390 -3.31 5.53 18.93
N GLU A 391 -3.31 6.68 19.57
CA GLU A 391 -4.47 7.56 19.65
C GLU A 391 -4.63 8.41 18.39
N VAL A 392 -5.84 8.87 18.12
CA VAL A 392 -6.09 9.84 17.05
C VAL A 392 -5.29 11.12 17.31
N GLY A 393 -4.52 11.54 16.30
CA GLY A 393 -3.60 12.68 16.38
C GLY A 393 -2.14 12.30 16.63
N ASP A 394 -1.85 11.07 17.07
CA ASP A 394 -0.48 10.62 17.29
C ASP A 394 0.29 10.48 15.97
N GLU A 395 1.59 10.73 16.04
CA GLU A 395 2.51 10.43 14.95
C GLU A 395 2.97 8.98 15.01
N VAL A 396 3.00 8.34 13.83
CA VAL A 396 3.41 6.95 13.66
C VAL A 396 4.43 6.82 12.54
N LEU A 397 5.28 5.81 12.65
CA LEU A 397 6.21 5.41 11.59
C LEU A 397 5.52 4.39 10.70
N VAL A 398 5.50 4.66 9.39
CA VAL A 398 4.92 3.79 8.35
C VAL A 398 6.03 3.30 7.44
N ALA A 399 6.18 2.00 7.34
CA ALA A 399 6.95 1.33 6.30
C ALA A 399 6.03 0.80 5.22
N PHE A 400 6.59 0.48 4.06
CA PHE A 400 5.85 -0.07 2.93
C PHE A 400 6.42 -1.44 2.59
N GLN A 401 5.55 -2.47 2.57
CA GLN A 401 5.96 -3.82 2.19
C GLN A 401 6.43 -3.82 0.73
N ASP A 402 7.61 -4.38 0.49
CA ASP A 402 8.24 -4.40 -0.83
C ASP A 402 8.39 -3.01 -1.47
N ALA A 403 8.46 -1.96 -0.65
CA ALA A 403 8.46 -0.55 -1.06
C ALA A 403 7.22 -0.13 -1.88
N ASP A 404 6.13 -0.88 -1.79
CA ASP A 404 4.86 -0.59 -2.47
C ASP A 404 4.03 0.41 -1.65
N PRO A 405 3.76 1.63 -2.16
CA PRO A 405 2.99 2.65 -1.44
C PRO A 405 1.54 2.23 -1.14
N GLU A 406 1.03 1.19 -1.79
CA GLU A 406 -0.29 0.61 -1.54
C GLU A 406 -0.31 -0.42 -0.40
N ARG A 407 0.88 -0.76 0.16
CA ARG A 407 1.03 -1.77 1.23
C ARG A 407 1.69 -1.20 2.49
N PRO A 408 1.08 -0.18 3.13
CA PRO A 408 1.63 0.43 4.33
C PRO A 408 1.55 -0.51 5.54
N VAL A 409 2.53 -0.41 6.45
CA VAL A 409 2.56 -1.08 7.75
C VAL A 409 3.05 -0.09 8.79
N ILE A 410 2.29 0.12 9.86
CA ILE A 410 2.69 0.96 10.99
C ILE A 410 3.65 0.18 11.86
N LEU A 411 4.84 0.72 12.09
CA LEU A 411 5.89 0.12 12.91
C LEU A 411 5.76 0.49 14.38
N GLY A 412 5.20 1.65 14.70
CA GLY A 412 5.04 2.17 16.05
C GLY A 412 4.77 3.66 16.08
N SER A 413 4.59 4.21 17.29
CA SER A 413 4.39 5.65 17.52
C SER A 413 5.72 6.38 17.67
N LEU A 414 5.74 7.66 17.34
CA LEU A 414 6.88 8.54 17.44
C LEU A 414 6.56 9.72 18.37
N TRP A 415 7.43 9.97 19.34
CA TRP A 415 7.38 11.24 20.09
C TRP A 415 7.94 12.38 19.27
N ASN A 416 7.39 13.57 19.48
CA ASN A 416 7.79 14.78 18.78
C ASN A 416 7.87 15.98 19.74
N ALA A 417 8.05 17.18 19.22
CA ALA A 417 8.17 18.40 20.03
C ALA A 417 6.88 18.77 20.80
N VAL A 418 5.71 18.28 20.34
CA VAL A 418 4.40 18.50 20.96
C VAL A 418 4.01 17.32 21.85
N HIS A 419 4.14 16.10 21.33
CA HIS A 419 3.85 14.86 22.04
C HIS A 419 5.15 14.30 22.61
N THR A 420 5.53 14.80 23.80
CA THR A 420 6.77 14.41 24.48
C THR A 420 6.59 13.11 25.26
N PRO A 421 7.68 12.37 25.55
CA PRO A 421 7.63 11.25 26.48
C PRO A 421 7.01 11.62 27.83
N PRO A 422 6.34 10.70 28.53
CA PRO A 422 5.77 10.96 29.84
C PRO A 422 6.86 11.47 30.80
N ARG A 423 6.75 12.73 31.23
CA ARG A 423 7.65 13.32 32.22
C ARG A 423 7.30 12.79 33.61
N GLN A 424 8.31 12.73 34.46
CA GLN A 424 8.15 12.21 35.80
C GLN A 424 7.29 13.13 36.69
N GLN A 425 6.21 12.60 37.26
CA GLN A 425 5.51 13.23 38.36
C GLN A 425 6.08 12.84 39.73
N PHE A 426 6.99 11.86 39.79
CA PHE A 426 7.58 11.36 41.03
C PHE A 426 9.12 11.31 40.95
N ALA A 427 9.71 12.11 40.07
CA ALA A 427 11.14 12.16 39.95
C ALA A 427 11.74 12.90 41.13
N THR A 428 12.60 12.24 41.88
CA THR A 428 13.66 12.92 42.60
C THR A 428 14.60 13.59 41.61
N ALA A 429 15.31 14.66 42.03
CA ALA A 429 16.22 15.40 41.14
C ALA A 429 17.22 14.51 40.38
N ASP A 430 17.56 13.35 40.91
CA ASP A 430 18.47 12.34 40.31
C ASP A 430 17.93 11.65 39.06
N GLU A 431 16.63 11.68 38.79
CA GLU A 431 16.02 11.02 37.63
C GLU A 431 15.95 11.92 36.39
N SER A 432 16.06 13.24 36.54
CA SER A 432 16.06 14.20 35.42
C SER A 432 17.34 14.18 34.60
N GLU A 433 18.45 13.65 35.18
CA GLU A 433 19.76 13.50 34.54
C GLU A 433 20.12 12.05 34.27
N ASN A 434 19.13 11.18 34.01
CA ASN A 434 19.31 9.73 33.98
C ASN A 434 20.06 9.25 32.74
N SER A 435 21.38 9.48 32.71
CA SER A 435 22.28 8.85 31.74
C SER A 435 22.31 7.31 31.86
N ASN A 436 21.86 6.76 32.98
CA ASN A 436 21.90 5.32 33.29
C ASN A 436 20.64 4.56 32.87
N ASN A 437 19.58 5.28 32.42
CA ASN A 437 18.33 4.66 31.98
C ASN A 437 17.70 3.69 32.99
N TYR A 438 17.75 4.01 34.27
CA TYR A 438 17.22 3.14 35.33
C TYR A 438 15.69 3.04 35.34
N VAL A 439 14.98 3.95 34.69
CA VAL A 439 13.52 4.04 34.75
C VAL A 439 12.87 3.60 33.44
N LYS A 440 11.94 2.63 33.52
CA LYS A 440 11.08 2.16 32.43
C LYS A 440 9.63 2.41 32.84
N ARG A 441 8.81 2.87 31.86
CA ARG A 441 7.41 3.23 32.14
C ARG A 441 6.47 2.83 31.02
N LEU A 442 5.27 2.48 31.44
CA LEU A 442 4.08 2.46 30.59
C LEU A 442 3.07 3.41 31.22
N VAL A 443 2.57 4.36 30.44
CA VAL A 443 1.55 5.31 30.89
C VAL A 443 0.45 5.35 29.84
N THR A 444 -0.78 5.07 30.27
CA THR A 444 -1.96 5.21 29.40
C THR A 444 -2.43 6.66 29.35
N LYS A 445 -3.23 6.99 28.35
CA LYS A 445 -3.82 8.33 28.17
C LYS A 445 -4.57 8.83 29.42
N SER A 446 -5.25 7.92 30.13
CA SER A 446 -5.95 8.23 31.38
C SER A 446 -5.02 8.34 32.60
N GLY A 447 -3.73 8.07 32.46
CA GLY A 447 -2.74 8.15 33.52
C GLY A 447 -2.57 6.88 34.38
N ILE A 448 -3.06 5.72 33.95
CA ILE A 448 -2.69 4.45 34.56
C ILE A 448 -1.21 4.19 34.25
N ARG A 449 -0.43 3.71 35.24
CA ARG A 449 1.02 3.60 35.13
C ARG A 449 1.51 2.24 35.56
N ILE A 450 2.50 1.73 34.82
CA ILE A 450 3.45 0.72 35.29
C ILE A 450 4.81 1.40 35.30
N HIS A 451 5.47 1.41 36.46
CA HIS A 451 6.76 2.03 36.67
C HIS A 451 7.75 0.99 37.19
N ILE A 452 8.90 0.87 36.54
CA ILE A 452 9.96 -0.04 36.91
C ILE A 452 11.22 0.79 37.12
N THR A 453 11.88 0.61 38.26
CA THR A 453 13.14 1.26 38.60
C THR A 453 14.22 0.22 38.84
N ASP A 454 15.32 0.36 38.11
CA ASP A 454 16.51 -0.49 38.22
C ASP A 454 17.65 0.22 38.98
N THR A 455 17.35 1.27 39.72
CA THR A 455 18.35 2.00 40.51
C THR A 455 18.95 1.05 41.56
N PRO A 456 20.29 0.85 41.57
CA PRO A 456 20.92 -0.09 42.51
C PRO A 456 20.55 0.17 43.97
N GLY A 457 20.04 -0.85 44.64
CA GLY A 457 19.58 -0.81 46.00
C GLY A 457 18.24 -0.10 46.22
N LYS A 458 17.54 0.27 45.12
CA LYS A 458 16.20 0.89 45.15
C LYS A 458 15.33 0.29 44.04
N GLU A 459 15.62 -0.92 43.61
CA GLU A 459 14.87 -1.61 42.58
C GLU A 459 13.39 -1.70 42.97
N SER A 460 12.49 -1.38 42.05
CA SER A 460 11.07 -1.40 42.37
C SER A 460 10.17 -1.56 41.14
N ILE A 461 9.00 -2.12 41.37
CA ILE A 461 7.88 -2.16 40.42
C ILE A 461 6.66 -1.55 41.08
N ALA A 462 6.06 -0.57 40.42
CA ALA A 462 4.85 0.08 40.89
C ALA A 462 3.73 0.09 39.84
N LEU A 463 2.52 -0.20 40.27
CA LEU A 463 1.28 -0.04 39.52
C LEU A 463 0.47 1.07 40.16
N ALA A 464 0.03 2.06 39.38
CA ALA A 464 -0.73 3.18 39.89
C ALA A 464 -1.91 3.56 39.00
N THR A 465 -3.01 3.96 39.60
CA THR A 465 -4.15 4.56 38.91
C THR A 465 -4.20 6.07 39.17
N PRO A 466 -4.90 6.87 38.33
CA PRO A 466 -4.97 8.32 38.50
C PRO A 466 -5.56 8.79 39.82
N ARG A 467 -6.39 7.97 40.47
CA ARG A 467 -7.05 8.28 41.75
C ARG A 467 -6.32 7.72 42.97
N SER A 468 -5.00 7.58 42.89
CA SER A 468 -4.14 7.19 44.01
C SER A 468 -4.35 5.75 44.53
N ASN A 469 -4.77 4.80 43.71
CA ASN A 469 -4.58 3.41 44.04
C ASN A 469 -3.16 3.02 43.62
N TYR A 470 -2.42 2.41 44.51
CA TYR A 470 -1.00 2.15 44.35
C TYR A 470 -0.65 0.74 44.83
N PHE A 471 0.12 0.02 44.07
CA PHE A 471 0.73 -1.25 44.44
C PHE A 471 2.22 -1.17 44.15
N LEU A 472 3.04 -1.41 45.17
CA LEU A 472 4.49 -1.28 45.11
C LEU A 472 5.16 -2.59 45.54
N MET A 473 6.16 -3.02 44.82
CA MET A 473 7.20 -3.93 45.29
C MET A 473 8.53 -3.18 45.21
N SER A 474 9.27 -3.10 46.32
CA SER A 474 10.54 -2.37 46.35
C SER A 474 11.54 -3.07 47.25
N GLU A 475 12.81 -3.10 46.84
CA GLU A 475 13.93 -3.60 47.65
C GLU A 475 14.28 -2.65 48.82
N ASN A 476 13.90 -1.39 48.71
CA ASN A 476 14.18 -0.40 49.75
C ASN A 476 13.05 0.64 49.85
N VAL A 477 12.19 0.49 50.85
CA VAL A 477 11.12 1.47 51.13
C VAL A 477 11.67 2.56 52.02
N ALA A 478 11.42 3.82 51.70
CA ALA A 478 11.97 4.99 52.41
C ALA A 478 11.65 5.02 53.90
N GLU A 479 10.47 4.52 54.31
CA GLU A 479 10.02 4.51 55.71
C GLU A 479 10.73 3.45 56.56
N THR A 480 11.15 2.35 55.98
CA THR A 480 11.70 1.22 56.73
C THR A 480 13.16 0.88 56.40
N GLY A 481 13.67 1.37 55.26
CA GLY A 481 14.96 1.00 54.72
C GLY A 481 15.09 -0.51 54.40
N ARG A 482 13.98 -1.22 54.14
CA ARG A 482 13.91 -2.68 53.95
C ARG A 482 13.03 -2.99 52.74
N PRO A 483 13.20 -4.19 52.15
CA PRO A 483 12.27 -4.68 51.11
C PRO A 483 10.84 -4.75 51.65
N ALA A 484 9.90 -4.30 50.85
CA ALA A 484 8.49 -4.36 51.18
C ALA A 484 7.56 -4.44 49.94
N ILE A 485 6.37 -4.95 50.20
CA ILE A 485 5.23 -4.89 49.29
C ILE A 485 4.15 -4.02 49.93
N GLY A 486 3.76 -2.95 49.26
CA GLY A 486 2.76 -2.01 49.77
C GLY A 486 1.53 -1.92 48.86
N MET A 487 0.37 -1.78 49.46
CA MET A 487 -0.89 -1.42 48.77
C MET A 487 -1.45 -0.19 49.47
N GLU A 488 -1.77 0.83 48.68
CA GLU A 488 -2.34 2.09 49.16
C GLU A 488 -3.56 2.49 48.33
N THR A 489 -4.61 2.93 48.96
CA THR A 489 -5.81 3.45 48.32
C THR A 489 -6.48 4.48 49.23
N LYS A 490 -7.18 5.45 48.61
CA LYS A 490 -8.08 6.36 49.34
C LYS A 490 -9.47 5.75 49.56
N GLY A 491 -9.74 4.58 49.01
CA GLY A 491 -10.96 3.79 49.19
C GLY A 491 -10.67 2.49 49.96
N ASP A 492 -11.41 1.45 49.62
CA ASP A 492 -11.37 0.17 50.31
C ASP A 492 -10.35 -0.79 49.65
N ILE A 493 -9.69 -1.61 50.46
CA ILE A 493 -8.96 -2.79 50.01
C ILE A 493 -9.87 -4.01 50.27
N ILE A 494 -10.34 -4.65 49.24
CA ILE A 494 -11.24 -5.79 49.33
C ILE A 494 -10.50 -7.07 48.90
N LEU A 495 -10.33 -8.00 49.82
CA LEU A 495 -9.77 -9.32 49.60
C LEU A 495 -10.91 -10.35 49.59
N ARG A 496 -11.07 -11.06 48.47
CA ARG A 496 -12.07 -12.13 48.32
C ARG A 496 -11.40 -13.39 47.78
N ALA A 497 -11.64 -14.51 48.44
CA ALA A 497 -11.18 -15.81 47.98
C ALA A 497 -12.33 -16.83 48.06
N ALA A 498 -12.52 -17.63 47.03
CA ALA A 498 -13.43 -18.79 47.09
C ALA A 498 -12.88 -19.91 48.01
N GLY A 499 -11.57 -19.90 48.23
CA GLY A 499 -10.89 -20.77 49.20
C GLY A 499 -10.48 -19.96 50.43
N ARG A 500 -9.25 -20.10 50.86
CA ARG A 500 -8.72 -19.49 52.08
C ARG A 500 -7.82 -18.30 51.77
N VAL A 501 -7.83 -17.28 52.62
CA VAL A 501 -6.80 -16.23 52.67
C VAL A 501 -5.83 -16.59 53.81
N HIS A 502 -4.59 -16.89 53.49
CA HIS A 502 -3.55 -17.18 54.43
C HIS A 502 -2.64 -15.96 54.61
N THR A 503 -2.51 -15.47 55.82
CA THR A 503 -1.56 -14.43 56.18
C THR A 503 -0.58 -14.99 57.21
N ARG A 504 0.72 -14.92 56.92
CA ARG A 504 1.77 -15.39 57.81
C ARG A 504 2.86 -14.34 57.92
N SER A 505 3.12 -13.89 59.14
CA SER A 505 4.24 -13.03 59.44
C SER A 505 4.93 -13.44 60.74
N ALA A 506 6.19 -13.04 60.91
CA ALA A 506 6.92 -13.28 62.15
C ALA A 506 6.41 -12.41 63.30
N PHE A 507 5.92 -11.20 62.95
CA PHE A 507 5.33 -10.23 63.88
C PHE A 507 4.14 -9.59 63.18
N ASN A 508 2.99 -9.58 63.84
CA ASN A 508 1.82 -8.81 63.42
C ASN A 508 1.77 -7.50 64.19
N SER A 509 2.00 -6.37 63.55
CA SER A 509 1.68 -5.07 64.07
C SER A 509 0.59 -4.44 63.21
N ASN A 510 -0.57 -4.23 63.79
CA ASN A 510 -1.63 -3.45 63.17
C ASN A 510 -1.56 -2.03 63.76
N HIS A 511 -1.05 -1.08 62.95
CA HIS A 511 -1.06 0.32 63.33
C HIS A 511 -2.22 1.00 62.58
N VAL A 512 -3.11 1.58 63.35
CA VAL A 512 -4.28 2.28 62.78
C VAL A 512 -4.23 3.73 63.26
N ASP A 513 -3.91 4.60 62.32
CA ASP A 513 -4.02 6.04 62.53
C ASP A 513 -5.44 6.51 62.21
N GLY A 514 -6.29 6.63 63.20
CA GLY A 514 -7.64 7.17 63.01
C GLY A 514 -8.63 6.81 64.11
N LYS A 515 -9.74 7.52 64.14
CA LYS A 515 -10.73 7.43 65.23
C LYS A 515 -11.68 6.22 65.15
N GLU A 516 -11.71 5.51 64.06
CA GLU A 516 -12.64 4.37 63.90
C GLU A 516 -11.98 3.22 63.15
N MET A 517 -11.90 2.06 63.76
CA MET A 517 -11.49 0.81 63.13
C MET A 517 -12.75 0.01 62.80
N HIS A 518 -13.14 0.01 61.52
CA HIS A 518 -14.29 -0.74 61.05
C HIS A 518 -13.92 -2.13 60.44
N ALA A 519 -12.69 -2.58 60.58
CA ALA A 519 -12.29 -3.91 60.10
C ALA A 519 -11.49 -4.64 61.11
N ALA A 520 -11.97 -5.77 61.54
CA ALA A 520 -11.15 -6.76 62.23
C ALA A 520 -10.24 -7.42 61.20
N MET A 521 -8.92 -7.22 61.25
CA MET A 521 -7.97 -8.13 60.62
C MET A 521 -7.93 -9.39 61.41
N VAL A 522 -8.46 -10.45 60.86
CA VAL A 522 -8.37 -11.79 61.49
C VAL A 522 -7.08 -12.43 61.03
N SER A 523 -6.09 -12.51 61.92
CA SER A 523 -4.93 -13.31 61.66
C SER A 523 -5.28 -14.76 61.97
N TYR A 524 -5.05 -15.64 61.01
CA TYR A 524 -5.31 -17.05 61.10
C TYR A 524 -4.07 -17.80 61.49
N ALA A 525 -4.07 -18.48 62.60
CA ALA A 525 -3.20 -19.61 62.88
C ALA A 525 -4.02 -20.88 62.64
N ASP A 526 -3.75 -21.56 61.54
CA ASP A 526 -4.40 -22.81 61.22
C ASP A 526 -3.93 -23.90 62.13
N THR A 527 -4.85 -24.54 62.75
CA THR A 527 -4.63 -25.93 63.16
C THR A 527 -5.82 -26.84 62.88
N THR A 528 -6.95 -26.39 62.48
CA THR A 528 -8.04 -27.32 62.15
C THR A 528 -9.18 -26.63 61.39
N GLY A 529 -9.06 -26.61 60.11
CA GLY A 529 -10.09 -26.85 59.17
C GLY A 529 -11.50 -26.32 59.38
N ASN A 530 -11.70 -25.18 60.05
CA ASN A 530 -13.05 -24.63 60.04
C ASN A 530 -13.02 -23.13 60.28
N THR A 531 -13.07 -22.39 59.13
CA THR A 531 -13.39 -21.00 59.21
C THR A 531 -13.90 -20.47 57.94
N ASP A 532 -15.17 -20.55 57.84
CA ASP A 532 -15.91 -19.71 56.96
C ASP A 532 -16.01 -18.31 57.57
N LEU A 533 -15.10 -17.45 57.19
CA LEU A 533 -15.07 -16.05 57.63
C LEU A 533 -16.18 -15.20 56.98
N TYR A 534 -16.92 -15.76 56.08
CA TYR A 534 -18.10 -15.13 55.44
C TYR A 534 -19.13 -16.16 55.05
N GLN A 535 -19.81 -16.73 56.01
CA GLN A 535 -21.18 -17.14 55.83
C GLN A 535 -22.06 -16.18 56.59
N ASP A 536 -23.28 -15.99 56.09
CA ASP A 536 -24.27 -15.13 56.76
C ASP A 536 -24.30 -15.37 58.26
N LEU A 537 -23.51 -14.60 58.97
CA LEU A 537 -23.55 -14.31 60.43
C LEU A 537 -23.87 -15.47 61.40
N PRO A 538 -23.19 -15.47 62.49
CA PRO A 538 -22.31 -14.53 63.17
C PRO A 538 -20.81 -14.79 62.94
N VAL A 539 -19.98 -13.76 62.97
CA VAL A 539 -18.51 -13.85 62.86
C VAL A 539 -17.95 -14.51 64.10
N LYS A 540 -17.28 -15.63 63.99
CA LYS A 540 -16.47 -16.22 65.05
C LYS A 540 -15.02 -15.74 64.94
N LEU A 541 -14.60 -14.97 65.91
CA LEU A 541 -13.19 -14.60 66.07
C LEU A 541 -12.45 -15.70 66.85
N GLY A 542 -11.51 -16.39 66.19
CA GLY A 542 -10.60 -17.34 66.85
C GLY A 542 -9.31 -16.63 67.26
N LEU A 543 -9.03 -16.60 68.53
CA LEU A 543 -7.73 -16.16 69.07
C LEU A 543 -6.88 -17.36 69.50
N THR A 544 -5.57 -17.35 69.21
CA THR A 544 -4.66 -18.36 69.69
C THR A 544 -4.37 -18.22 71.17
N SER A 545 -4.18 -19.33 71.87
CA SER A 545 -3.91 -19.35 73.31
C SER A 545 -2.71 -18.48 73.70
N GLY A 546 -2.92 -17.52 74.54
CA GLY A 546 -1.88 -16.65 75.11
C GLY A 546 -1.97 -15.17 74.73
N GLU A 547 -2.87 -14.79 73.82
CA GLU A 547 -3.07 -13.39 73.48
C GLU A 547 -4.38 -12.85 74.05
N SER A 548 -4.32 -11.58 74.48
CA SER A 548 -5.51 -10.81 74.90
C SER A 548 -5.92 -9.87 73.80
N PHE A 549 -7.20 -9.84 73.48
CA PHE A 549 -7.79 -8.88 72.54
C PHE A 549 -8.55 -7.79 73.31
N ASN A 550 -8.15 -6.54 73.09
CA ASN A 550 -8.88 -5.38 73.56
C ASN A 550 -9.49 -4.67 72.36
N GLY A 551 -10.81 -4.73 72.20
CA GLY A 551 -11.50 -4.07 71.11
C GLY A 551 -13.00 -4.14 71.24
N GLU A 552 -13.69 -3.26 70.54
CA GLU A 552 -15.14 -3.22 70.47
C GLU A 552 -15.58 -4.02 69.24
N VAL A 553 -16.42 -5.01 69.42
CA VAL A 553 -17.06 -5.77 68.37
C VAL A 553 -18.48 -5.26 68.23
N GLY A 554 -18.90 -4.93 66.99
CA GLY A 554 -20.16 -4.26 66.68
C GLY A 554 -21.33 -4.69 67.56
N GLY A 555 -22.01 -3.75 68.18
CA GLY A 555 -23.09 -3.96 69.18
C GLY A 555 -22.73 -3.49 70.56
N GLY A 556 -21.58 -2.84 70.80
CA GLY A 556 -21.22 -2.23 72.07
C GLY A 556 -20.66 -3.17 73.12
N GLN A 557 -20.18 -4.35 72.77
CA GLN A 557 -19.52 -5.27 73.71
C GLN A 557 -18.01 -5.04 73.68
N HIS A 558 -17.47 -4.69 74.84
CA HIS A 558 -16.03 -4.60 75.09
C HIS A 558 -15.49 -5.91 75.62
N PHE A 559 -14.47 -6.44 74.94
CA PHE A 559 -13.74 -7.62 75.44
C PHE A 559 -12.40 -7.19 76.00
N THR A 560 -12.22 -7.33 77.27
CA THR A 560 -10.96 -7.12 77.95
C THR A 560 -10.50 -8.45 78.56
N ASN A 561 -9.27 -8.91 78.23
CA ASN A 561 -8.61 -10.06 78.81
C ASN A 561 -9.41 -11.39 78.75
N LEU A 562 -9.46 -12.00 77.56
CA LEU A 562 -9.98 -13.36 77.45
C LEU A 562 -9.02 -14.33 78.19
N PRO A 563 -9.55 -15.21 79.03
CA PRO A 563 -8.70 -16.21 79.73
C PRO A 563 -7.98 -17.12 78.74
N PRO A 564 -6.77 -17.53 79.05
CA PRO A 564 -6.06 -18.51 78.22
C PRO A 564 -6.89 -19.79 78.03
N GLY A 565 -7.11 -20.17 76.75
CA GLY A 565 -7.90 -21.37 76.39
C GLY A 565 -9.32 -21.11 75.88
N GLN A 566 -9.82 -19.92 75.89
CA GLN A 566 -11.08 -19.55 75.19
C GLN A 566 -10.77 -18.95 73.82
N ASN A 567 -10.90 -19.74 72.80
CA ASN A 567 -10.47 -19.36 71.47
C ASN A 567 -11.62 -18.87 70.55
N ASN A 568 -12.88 -18.88 71.03
CA ASN A 568 -14.03 -18.49 70.22
C ASN A 568 -14.89 -17.45 70.93
N VAL A 569 -15.06 -16.30 70.33
CA VAL A 569 -16.01 -15.27 70.73
C VAL A 569 -17.09 -15.20 69.67
N GLU A 570 -18.32 -15.50 70.03
CA GLU A 570 -19.49 -15.25 69.14
C GLU A 570 -19.86 -13.76 69.25
N ALA A 571 -19.67 -13.01 68.19
CA ALA A 571 -20.12 -11.64 68.10
C ALA A 571 -21.54 -11.60 67.48
N PRO A 572 -22.50 -10.85 68.07
CA PRO A 572 -23.79 -10.67 67.40
C PRO A 572 -23.57 -9.84 66.15
N GLU A 573 -23.98 -10.43 65.06
CA GLU A 573 -24.20 -9.81 63.76
C GLU A 573 -23.23 -8.69 63.30
N PHE A 574 -22.10 -9.06 62.73
CA PHE A 574 -21.31 -8.18 61.90
C PHE A 574 -21.84 -8.26 60.45
N TYR A 575 -22.65 -7.30 60.07
CA TYR A 575 -23.11 -7.18 58.68
C TYR A 575 -22.25 -6.19 57.91
N PRO A 576 -21.56 -6.60 56.88
CA PRO A 576 -21.51 -5.78 55.73
C PRO A 576 -22.81 -6.00 54.92
N LYS A 577 -23.83 -5.19 55.21
CA LYS A 577 -25.02 -5.13 54.37
C LYS A 577 -24.57 -4.89 52.95
N ARG A 578 -24.80 -5.91 52.10
CA ARG A 578 -24.86 -5.87 50.65
C ARG A 578 -23.52 -5.76 49.90
N TYR A 579 -22.95 -6.90 49.65
CA TYR A 579 -22.41 -7.16 48.32
C TYR A 579 -23.06 -8.44 47.78
N ALA A 580 -24.18 -8.26 47.07
CA ALA A 580 -24.69 -9.31 46.19
C ALA A 580 -23.57 -9.62 45.20
N PRO A 581 -23.26 -10.86 44.92
CA PRO A 581 -22.35 -11.21 43.85
C PRO A 581 -22.89 -10.57 42.56
N ARG A 582 -22.13 -9.67 41.95
CA ARG A 582 -22.39 -9.28 40.57
C ARG A 582 -22.32 -10.55 39.75
N ALA A 583 -23.40 -10.82 39.04
CA ALA A 583 -23.44 -11.88 38.06
C ALA A 583 -22.19 -11.79 37.18
N THR A 584 -21.52 -12.90 37.02
CA THR A 584 -20.48 -13.08 35.99
C THR A 584 -21.09 -12.62 34.67
N PRO A 585 -20.40 -11.84 33.87
CA PRO A 585 -20.84 -11.61 32.50
C PRO A 585 -20.88 -12.98 31.82
N GLU A 586 -22.04 -13.37 31.38
CA GLU A 586 -22.18 -14.48 30.46
C GLU A 586 -21.32 -14.20 29.24
N SER A 587 -20.59 -15.21 28.84
CA SER A 587 -19.84 -15.29 27.60
C SER A 587 -20.72 -14.92 26.40
N ALA A 588 -20.36 -13.84 25.70
CA ALA A 588 -20.75 -13.61 24.31
C ALA A 588 -19.48 -13.44 23.47
#